data_a72ca8de25604f699f819f0c9e44e9ae
#
_entry.id   a72ca8de25604f699f819f0c9e44e9ae
#
_cell.length_a   1.000
_cell.length_b   1.000
_cell.length_c   1.000
_cell.angle_alpha   90.00
_cell.angle_beta   90.00
_cell.angle_gamma   90.00
#
_symmetry.space_group_name_H-M   'P 1'
#
loop_
_entity.id
_entity.type
_entity.pdbx_description
1 polymer ?
#
loop_
_entity_poly.entity_id
_entity_poly.type
_entity_poly.pdbx_seq_one_letter_code
_entity_poly.pdbx_strand_id
1 'polypeptide(L)'
;MGVRKVNIDTDCRMAMTGQFRKIAGAHPNEFDPRKFLVPAMAEMEKLCRDRFERFGTAGHAASIKVIDLDDMAARYAAGKLDPITTAARAA
;
A
#
# COMPACT_ATOMS: atom_id res chain seq x y z
N MET A 1 12.39 17.95 -4.00
CA MET A 1 11.43 17.22 -4.84
C MET A 1 10.07 17.22 -4.19
N GLY A 2 8.98 17.38 -4.95
CA GLY A 2 7.64 17.64 -4.41
C GLY A 2 6.69 16.44 -4.38
N VAL A 3 7.16 15.21 -4.59
CA VAL A 3 6.30 14.03 -4.56
C VAL A 3 5.89 13.74 -3.11
N ARG A 4 4.59 13.73 -2.84
CA ARG A 4 4.04 13.54 -1.48
C ARG A 4 3.18 12.29 -1.35
N LYS A 5 2.72 11.72 -2.45
CA LYS A 5 1.95 10.49 -2.49
C LYS A 5 2.38 9.64 -3.66
N VAL A 6 2.61 8.36 -3.40
CA VAL A 6 2.97 7.36 -4.42
C VAL A 6 2.05 6.16 -4.26
N ASN A 7 1.48 5.69 -5.37
CA ASN A 7 0.76 4.43 -5.41
C ASN A 7 1.70 3.34 -5.94
N ILE A 8 1.72 2.20 -5.26
CA ILE A 8 2.49 1.02 -5.67
C ILE A 8 1.52 -0.14 -5.81
N ASP A 9 1.46 -0.71 -6.98
CA ASP A 9 0.63 -1.89 -7.26
C ASP A 9 1.39 -2.91 -8.10
N THR A 10 1.86 -2.53 -9.28
CA THR A 10 2.53 -3.45 -10.22
C THR A 10 3.75 -4.12 -9.62
N ASP A 11 4.58 -3.40 -8.87
CA ASP A 11 5.75 -3.96 -8.19
C ASP A 11 5.34 -5.09 -7.22
N CYS A 12 4.27 -4.88 -6.45
CA CYS A 12 3.74 -5.88 -5.52
C CYS A 12 3.23 -7.12 -6.24
N ARG A 13 2.49 -6.93 -7.32
CA ARG A 13 2.00 -8.03 -8.16
C ARG A 13 3.15 -8.82 -8.79
N MET A 14 4.16 -8.13 -9.29
CA MET A 14 5.33 -8.78 -9.89
C MET A 14 6.11 -9.61 -8.88
N ALA A 15 6.34 -9.09 -7.67
CA ALA A 15 7.02 -9.80 -6.61
C ALA A 15 6.26 -11.08 -6.21
N MET A 16 4.95 -10.96 -5.99
CA MET A 16 4.08 -12.07 -5.63
C MET A 16 4.02 -13.12 -6.74
N THR A 17 3.72 -12.71 -7.97
CA THR A 17 3.58 -13.61 -9.12
C THR A 17 4.90 -14.28 -9.48
N GLY A 18 6.00 -13.54 -9.40
CA GLY A 18 7.34 -14.09 -9.64
C GLY A 18 7.67 -15.23 -8.68
N GLN A 19 7.35 -15.05 -7.40
CA GLN A 19 7.57 -16.08 -6.39
C GLN A 19 6.65 -17.29 -6.61
N PHE A 20 5.40 -17.07 -6.97
CA PHE A 20 4.49 -18.14 -7.36
C PHE A 20 5.04 -19.01 -8.48
N ARG A 21 5.48 -18.38 -9.56
CA ARG A 21 6.06 -19.07 -10.72
C ARG A 21 7.31 -19.86 -10.35
N LYS A 22 8.16 -19.27 -9.51
CA LYS A 22 9.39 -19.92 -9.04
C LYS A 22 9.09 -21.20 -8.28
N ILE A 23 8.14 -21.18 -7.37
CA ILE A 23 7.77 -22.34 -6.56
C ILE A 23 7.05 -23.37 -7.42
N ALA A 24 6.10 -22.97 -8.26
CA ALA A 24 5.41 -23.88 -9.16
C ALA A 24 6.37 -24.60 -10.11
N GLY A 25 7.37 -23.91 -10.62
CA GLY A 25 8.40 -24.51 -11.46
C GLY A 25 9.33 -25.46 -10.71
N ALA A 26 9.70 -25.13 -9.47
CA ALA A 26 10.59 -25.97 -8.65
C ALA A 26 9.87 -27.19 -8.07
N HIS A 27 8.58 -27.09 -7.81
CA HIS A 27 7.77 -28.13 -7.16
C HIS A 27 6.48 -28.38 -7.92
N PRO A 28 6.54 -28.99 -9.13
CA PRO A 28 5.37 -29.13 -10.00
C PRO A 28 4.26 -30.03 -9.42
N ASN A 29 4.57 -30.87 -8.43
CA ASN A 29 3.60 -31.73 -7.77
C ASN A 29 2.96 -31.09 -6.52
N GLU A 30 3.37 -29.85 -6.15
CA GLU A 30 2.80 -29.17 -4.99
C GLU A 30 1.41 -28.67 -5.30
N PHE A 31 0.43 -28.98 -4.47
CA PHE A 31 -0.97 -28.58 -4.64
C PHE A 31 -1.52 -27.74 -3.47
N ASP A 32 -0.78 -27.61 -2.34
CA ASP A 32 -1.24 -26.83 -1.19
C ASP A 32 -1.04 -25.34 -1.47
N PRO A 33 -2.11 -24.52 -1.56
CA PRO A 33 -1.99 -23.09 -1.82
C PRO A 33 -1.10 -22.35 -0.83
N ARG A 34 -1.02 -22.80 0.42
CA ARG A 34 -0.18 -22.17 1.45
C ARG A 34 1.30 -22.23 1.10
N LYS A 35 1.72 -23.29 0.40
CA LYS A 35 3.09 -23.46 -0.06
C LYS A 35 3.50 -22.41 -1.11
N PHE A 36 2.53 -21.87 -1.83
CA PHE A 36 2.74 -20.78 -2.79
C PHE A 36 2.54 -19.40 -2.14
N LEU A 37 1.51 -19.27 -1.32
CA LEU A 37 1.08 -17.98 -0.76
C LEU A 37 2.05 -17.47 0.32
N VAL A 38 2.52 -18.32 1.21
CA VAL A 38 3.41 -17.89 2.30
C VAL A 38 4.71 -17.27 1.76
N PRO A 39 5.45 -17.92 0.84
CA PRO A 39 6.63 -17.30 0.24
C PRO A 39 6.30 -16.07 -0.61
N ALA A 40 5.15 -16.05 -1.29
CA ALA A 40 4.71 -14.91 -2.08
C ALA A 40 4.45 -13.67 -1.21
N MET A 41 3.81 -13.86 -0.05
CA MET A 41 3.61 -12.80 0.95
C MET A 41 4.95 -12.28 1.50
N ALA A 42 5.89 -13.16 1.76
CA ALA A 42 7.22 -12.78 2.24
C ALA A 42 7.99 -11.92 1.22
N GLU A 43 7.91 -12.23 -0.07
CA GLU A 43 8.51 -11.41 -1.12
C GLU A 43 7.82 -10.05 -1.26
N MET A 44 6.50 -10.01 -1.14
CA MET A 44 5.76 -8.74 -1.14
C MET A 44 6.13 -7.86 0.07
N GLU A 45 6.22 -8.45 1.26
CA GLU A 45 6.66 -7.75 2.47
C GLU A 45 8.06 -7.15 2.28
N LYS A 46 8.98 -7.92 1.76
CA LYS A 46 10.35 -7.48 1.47
C LYS A 46 10.38 -6.31 0.49
N LEU A 47 9.58 -6.36 -0.57
CA LEU A 47 9.45 -5.27 -1.52
C LEU A 47 8.88 -4.01 -0.85
N CYS A 48 7.82 -4.12 -0.08
CA CYS A 48 7.22 -2.98 0.62
C CYS A 48 8.20 -2.34 1.58
N ARG A 49 8.95 -3.14 2.33
CA ARG A 49 10.00 -2.67 3.24
C ARG A 49 11.07 -1.86 2.48
N ASP A 50 11.58 -2.38 1.36
CA ASP A 50 12.54 -1.67 0.49
C ASP A 50 11.97 -0.33 -0.01
N ARG A 51 10.70 -0.30 -0.41
CA ARG A 51 10.05 0.94 -0.88
C ARG A 51 9.88 1.96 0.22
N PHE A 52 9.49 1.55 1.43
CA PHE A 52 9.39 2.46 2.58
C PHE A 52 10.75 3.11 2.90
N GLU A 53 11.82 2.34 2.85
CA GLU A 53 13.17 2.87 3.06
C GLU A 53 13.57 3.85 1.96
N ARG A 54 13.41 3.46 0.69
CA ARG A 54 13.80 4.28 -0.46
C ARG A 54 13.00 5.58 -0.57
N PHE A 55 11.73 5.57 -0.17
CA PHE A 55 10.88 6.76 -0.20
C PHE A 55 11.02 7.62 1.06
N GLY A 56 11.81 7.20 2.03
CA GLY A 56 12.02 7.94 3.26
C GLY A 56 10.82 7.92 4.20
N THR A 57 9.91 6.95 4.06
CA THR A 57 8.71 6.79 4.89
C THR A 57 8.88 5.80 6.04
N ALA A 58 9.96 5.05 6.05
CA ALA A 58 10.25 4.10 7.12
C ALA A 58 10.38 4.82 8.48
N GLY A 59 9.87 4.19 9.53
CA GLY A 59 9.96 4.72 10.89
C GLY A 59 8.95 5.81 11.25
N HIS A 60 8.05 6.20 10.35
CA HIS A 60 7.08 7.28 10.57
C HIS A 60 5.68 6.83 11.01
N ALA A 61 5.41 5.52 11.07
CA ALA A 61 4.08 5.01 11.40
C ALA A 61 3.56 5.52 12.75
N ALA A 62 4.43 5.59 13.76
CA ALA A 62 4.06 6.05 15.10
C ALA A 62 3.69 7.54 15.16
N SER A 63 4.11 8.36 14.19
CA SER A 63 3.76 9.77 14.09
C SER A 63 2.43 10.04 13.40
N ILE A 64 1.83 9.03 12.79
CA ILE A 64 0.54 9.15 12.13
C ILE A 64 -0.56 9.07 13.20
N LYS A 65 -1.34 10.14 13.31
CA LYS A 65 -2.48 10.18 14.22
C LYS A 65 -3.70 9.55 13.57
N VAL A 66 -4.26 8.57 14.25
CA VAL A 66 -5.54 7.98 13.85
C VAL A 66 -6.65 8.97 14.17
N ILE A 67 -7.55 9.21 13.23
CA ILE A 67 -8.76 10.01 13.44
C ILE A 67 -9.87 9.00 13.73
N ASP A 68 -10.56 9.16 14.86
CA ASP A 68 -11.68 8.29 15.19
C ASP A 68 -12.90 8.52 14.27
N LEU A 69 -13.84 7.57 14.28
CA LEU A 69 -14.99 7.61 13.38
C LEU A 69 -15.92 8.79 13.66
N ASP A 70 -16.10 9.17 14.91
CA ASP A 70 -16.99 10.28 15.29
C ASP A 70 -16.39 11.61 14.83
N ASP A 71 -15.09 11.83 15.03
CA ASP A 71 -14.39 13.00 14.53
C ASP A 71 -14.45 13.09 13.00
N MET A 72 -14.28 11.95 12.31
CA MET A 72 -14.36 11.93 10.86
C MET A 72 -15.78 12.24 10.38
N ALA A 73 -16.82 11.66 11.00
CA ALA A 73 -18.21 11.94 10.69
C ALA A 73 -18.54 13.44 10.89
N ALA A 74 -18.05 14.03 11.97
CA ALA A 74 -18.23 15.47 12.22
C ALA A 74 -17.56 16.34 11.14
N ARG A 75 -16.39 15.96 10.64
CA ARG A 75 -15.70 16.67 9.54
C ARG A 75 -16.49 16.60 8.23
N TYR A 76 -17.07 15.44 7.91
CA TYR A 76 -17.94 15.28 6.74
C TYR A 76 -19.20 16.12 6.89
N ALA A 77 -19.87 16.07 8.03
CA ALA A 77 -21.09 16.85 8.29
C ALA A 77 -20.85 18.36 8.22
N ALA A 78 -19.66 18.82 8.60
CA ALA A 78 -19.28 20.23 8.54
C ALA A 78 -18.80 20.69 7.15
N GLY A 79 -18.80 19.83 6.13
CA GLY A 79 -18.34 20.14 4.77
C GLY A 79 -16.84 20.40 4.65
N LYS A 80 -16.04 20.09 5.68
CA LYS A 80 -14.59 20.38 5.70
C LYS A 80 -13.79 19.51 4.74
N LEU A 81 -14.39 18.41 4.26
CA LEU A 81 -13.78 17.47 3.32
C LEU A 81 -14.38 17.58 1.92
N ASP A 82 -15.22 18.56 1.68
CA ASP A 82 -15.80 18.79 0.36
C ASP A 82 -14.71 19.17 -0.65
N PRO A 83 -14.80 18.70 -1.90
CA PRO A 83 -13.80 19.01 -2.90
C PRO A 83 -13.77 20.52 -3.20
N ILE A 84 -12.56 21.06 -3.26
CA ILE A 84 -12.36 22.44 -3.69
C ILE A 84 -12.46 22.48 -5.21
N THR A 85 -13.53 23.09 -5.72
CA THR A 85 -13.74 23.25 -7.17
C THR A 85 -12.82 24.32 -7.74
N THR A 86 -12.57 24.27 -9.04
CA THR A 86 -11.75 25.27 -9.74
C THR A 86 -12.36 26.67 -9.62
N ALA A 87 -13.69 26.76 -9.61
CA ALA A 87 -14.40 28.03 -9.44
C ALA A 87 -14.13 28.65 -8.05
N ALA A 88 -14.11 27.84 -7.00
CA ALA A 88 -13.79 28.29 -5.64
C ALA A 88 -12.32 28.75 -5.50
N ARG A 89 -11.41 28.19 -6.31
CA ARG A 89 -10.01 28.62 -6.34
C ARG A 89 -9.78 29.91 -7.10
N ALA A 90 -10.64 30.22 -8.06
CA ALA A 90 -10.57 31.45 -8.84
C ALA A 90 -11.19 32.68 -8.13
N ALA A 91 -11.99 32.41 -7.12
CA ALA A 91 -12.59 33.45 -6.27
C ALA A 91 -11.68 33.80 -5.09
#